data_0dbef0806ac59e71bf50c08f8d656137
#
_entry.id   0dbef0806ac59e71bf50c08f8d656137
#
_cell.length_a   1.000
_cell.length_b   1.000
_cell.length_c   1.000
_cell.angle_alpha   90.00
_cell.angle_beta   90.00
_cell.angle_gamma   90.00
#
_symmetry.space_group_name_H-M   'P 1'
#
loop_
_entity.id
_entity.type
_entity.pdbx_description
1 polymer ?
#
loop_
_entity_poly.entity_id
_entity_poly.type
_entity_poly.pdbx_seq_one_letter_code
_entity_poly.pdbx_strand_id
1 'polypeptide(L)'
;MLFRIRHWRRSGATDGTPSAYGDRTLMLPLSSSQMDTDRLTIMFNQLLDIYQMSYPEPSSYCDYFTTCLLYEVVSLNNRAATADNDQRERHVLQKVHEWIRINAFEDISVNQIADQFNYSPSYLSTIYKQHFGISITTQISKIRIERAEELLLSTSMSVQQVAEASGYNDAKYFMRVFKQHTGLTPTRYRTSFTMRHYNNA
;
A
#
# COMPACT_ATOMS: atom_id res chain seq x y z
N MET A 1 -0.38 -21.01 -18.57
CA MET A 1 0.41 -21.87 -19.49
C MET A 1 1.86 -21.46 -19.34
N LEU A 2 2.73 -22.37 -18.97
CA LEU A 2 4.17 -22.11 -18.78
C LEU A 2 4.89 -22.43 -20.09
N PHE A 3 5.42 -21.41 -20.73
CA PHE A 3 6.30 -21.61 -21.88
C PHE A 3 7.76 -21.54 -21.44
N ARG A 4 8.49 -22.60 -21.66
CA ARG A 4 9.93 -22.66 -21.43
C ARG A 4 10.62 -22.29 -22.73
N ILE A 5 11.17 -21.08 -22.82
CA ILE A 5 11.99 -20.67 -23.96
C ILE A 5 13.35 -21.32 -23.77
N ARG A 6 13.56 -22.47 -24.46
CA ARG A 6 14.91 -23.04 -24.62
C ARG A 6 15.59 -22.26 -25.74
N HIS A 7 16.76 -21.75 -25.46
CA HIS A 7 17.66 -21.26 -26.52
C HIS A 7 17.88 -22.38 -27.51
N TRP A 8 17.38 -22.24 -28.73
CA TRP A 8 17.62 -23.16 -29.81
C TRP A 8 19.06 -22.97 -30.28
N ARG A 9 19.97 -23.86 -29.90
CA ARG A 9 21.32 -23.95 -30.48
C ARG A 9 21.23 -24.74 -31.76
N ARG A 10 21.61 -24.15 -32.88
CA ARG A 10 22.01 -24.92 -34.04
C ARG A 10 23.15 -25.86 -33.62
N SER A 11 22.95 -27.17 -33.80
CA SER A 11 23.95 -28.17 -33.59
C SER A 11 25.14 -27.95 -34.53
N GLY A 12 26.29 -27.60 -33.98
CA GLY A 12 27.51 -27.46 -34.76
C GLY A 12 28.56 -26.57 -34.11
N ALA A 13 28.93 -26.82 -32.85
CA ALA A 13 30.23 -26.48 -32.29
C ALA A 13 30.36 -27.09 -30.88
N THR A 14 31.22 -28.07 -30.72
CA THR A 14 31.71 -28.60 -29.46
C THR A 14 32.70 -27.59 -28.89
N ASP A 15 32.33 -26.85 -27.86
CA ASP A 15 33.27 -26.28 -26.89
C ASP A 15 32.60 -26.16 -25.54
N GLY A 16 33.19 -26.86 -24.57
CA GLY A 16 32.71 -27.01 -23.21
C GLY A 16 32.97 -25.82 -22.32
N THR A 17 32.17 -24.78 -22.44
CA THR A 17 32.07 -23.74 -21.43
C THR A 17 30.66 -23.74 -20.83
N PRO A 18 30.50 -23.78 -19.48
CA PRO A 18 29.19 -23.76 -18.85
C PRO A 18 28.56 -22.37 -19.11
N SER A 19 27.40 -22.41 -19.78
CA SER A 19 26.58 -21.20 -20.04
C SER A 19 26.13 -20.58 -18.72
N ALA A 20 26.60 -19.37 -18.43
CA ALA A 20 26.21 -18.55 -17.29
C ALA A 20 24.80 -17.92 -17.40
N TYR A 21 23.95 -18.40 -18.31
CA TYR A 21 22.56 -17.94 -18.44
C TYR A 21 21.64 -18.93 -17.74
N GLY A 22 21.25 -18.56 -16.52
CA GLY A 22 20.23 -19.27 -15.76
C GLY A 22 18.94 -19.44 -16.57
N ASP A 23 18.26 -20.57 -16.31
CA ASP A 23 16.98 -20.97 -16.91
C ASP A 23 15.91 -19.90 -16.56
N ARG A 24 15.72 -18.89 -17.41
CA ARG A 24 14.73 -17.82 -17.22
C ARG A 24 13.41 -18.27 -17.80
N THR A 25 12.48 -18.60 -16.92
CA THR A 25 11.11 -18.92 -17.29
C THR A 25 10.30 -17.62 -17.36
N LEU A 26 9.71 -17.32 -18.52
CA LEU A 26 8.77 -16.23 -18.68
C LEU A 26 7.35 -16.75 -18.41
N MET A 27 6.64 -16.10 -17.50
CA MET A 27 5.23 -16.36 -17.24
C MET A 27 4.39 -15.43 -18.11
N LEU A 28 3.63 -16.01 -19.03
CA LEU A 28 2.69 -15.26 -19.87
C LEU A 28 1.28 -15.37 -19.28
N PRO A 29 0.53 -14.25 -19.22
CA PRO A 29 -0.87 -14.28 -18.79
C PRO A 29 -1.73 -15.03 -19.79
N LEU A 30 -2.73 -15.78 -19.29
CA LEU A 30 -3.72 -16.45 -20.14
C LEU A 30 -4.72 -15.46 -20.76
N SER A 31 -4.97 -14.33 -20.09
CA SER A 31 -5.80 -13.23 -20.57
C SER A 31 -5.46 -11.97 -19.78
N SER A 32 -5.61 -10.81 -20.40
CA SER A 32 -5.48 -9.51 -19.72
C SER A 32 -6.52 -8.55 -20.31
N SER A 33 -7.33 -7.94 -19.43
CA SER A 33 -8.38 -6.98 -19.81
C SER A 33 -7.94 -5.52 -19.76
N GLN A 34 -6.73 -5.22 -19.29
CA GLN A 34 -6.23 -3.86 -19.05
C GLN A 34 -4.85 -3.59 -19.67
N MET A 35 -4.46 -4.32 -20.71
CA MET A 35 -3.20 -4.06 -21.41
C MET A 35 -3.35 -2.90 -22.39
N ASP A 36 -2.42 -1.95 -22.34
CA ASP A 36 -2.20 -1.02 -23.44
C ASP A 36 -1.67 -1.82 -24.65
N THR A 37 -2.57 -2.03 -25.61
CA THR A 37 -2.30 -2.87 -26.78
C THR A 37 -1.65 -2.11 -27.93
N ASP A 38 -1.62 -0.78 -27.90
CA ASP A 38 -1.15 0.03 -29.03
C ASP A 38 0.33 -0.26 -29.34
N ARG A 39 1.16 -0.26 -28.31
CA ARG A 39 2.57 -0.59 -28.47
C ARG A 39 2.82 -2.04 -28.92
N LEU A 40 2.06 -2.99 -28.38
CA LEU A 40 2.15 -4.39 -28.79
C LEU A 40 1.73 -4.56 -30.26
N THR A 41 0.69 -3.85 -30.69
CA THR A 41 0.22 -3.86 -32.10
C THR A 41 1.30 -3.33 -33.03
N ILE A 42 1.96 -2.24 -32.68
CA ILE A 42 3.08 -1.69 -33.46
C ILE A 42 4.22 -2.71 -33.57
N MET A 43 4.64 -3.29 -32.44
CA MET A 43 5.72 -4.30 -32.42
C MET A 43 5.35 -5.55 -33.21
N PHE A 44 4.10 -6.00 -33.12
CA PHE A 44 3.63 -7.15 -33.87
C PHE A 44 3.64 -6.91 -35.39
N ASN A 45 3.18 -5.74 -35.84
CA ASN A 45 3.23 -5.36 -37.26
C ASN A 45 4.67 -5.28 -37.76
N GLN A 46 5.59 -4.72 -36.98
CA GLN A 46 7.01 -4.70 -37.33
C GLN A 46 7.60 -6.14 -37.43
N LEU A 47 7.20 -7.03 -36.55
CA LEU A 47 7.61 -8.44 -36.64
C LEU A 47 7.09 -9.10 -37.93
N LEU A 48 5.85 -8.83 -38.31
CA LEU A 48 5.28 -9.33 -39.59
C LEU A 48 6.03 -8.81 -40.79
N ASP A 49 6.37 -7.53 -40.82
CA ASP A 49 7.15 -6.92 -41.90
C ASP A 49 8.52 -7.57 -42.01
N ILE A 50 9.23 -7.76 -40.89
CA ILE A 50 10.53 -8.43 -40.88
C ILE A 50 10.42 -9.89 -41.35
N TYR A 51 9.36 -10.60 -40.96
CA TYR A 51 9.13 -11.98 -41.39
C TYR A 51 8.87 -12.07 -42.87
N GLN A 52 8.06 -11.17 -43.43
CA GLN A 52 7.77 -11.11 -44.90
C GLN A 52 9.01 -10.80 -45.72
N MET A 53 9.87 -9.89 -45.23
CA MET A 53 11.14 -9.58 -45.92
C MET A 53 12.17 -10.73 -45.85
N SER A 54 12.05 -11.59 -44.90
CA SER A 54 13.01 -12.71 -44.65
C SER A 54 12.53 -14.03 -45.23
N TYR A 55 11.33 -14.09 -45.85
CA TYR A 55 10.80 -15.33 -46.44
C TYR A 55 11.64 -15.80 -47.65
N PRO A 56 11.97 -17.11 -47.80
CA PRO A 56 11.41 -18.25 -47.08
C PRO A 56 12.11 -18.67 -45.80
N GLU A 57 13.25 -18.09 -45.45
CA GLU A 57 14.00 -18.49 -44.23
C GLU A 57 13.91 -17.39 -43.16
N PRO A 58 13.25 -17.67 -41.99
CA PRO A 58 13.22 -16.72 -40.88
C PRO A 58 14.63 -16.36 -40.45
N SER A 59 14.96 -15.07 -40.41
CA SER A 59 16.26 -14.59 -39.98
C SER A 59 16.36 -14.62 -38.43
N SER A 60 17.58 -14.71 -37.91
CA SER A 60 17.85 -14.55 -36.48
C SER A 60 17.26 -13.22 -35.92
N TYR A 61 17.01 -12.27 -36.80
CA TYR A 61 16.39 -10.99 -36.44
C TYR A 61 14.93 -11.16 -35.99
N CYS A 62 14.18 -12.09 -36.61
CA CYS A 62 12.82 -12.44 -36.19
C CYS A 62 12.82 -13.03 -34.76
N ASP A 63 13.82 -13.86 -34.43
CA ASP A 63 13.93 -14.47 -33.10
C ASP A 63 14.18 -13.41 -32.01
N TYR A 64 15.08 -12.45 -32.28
CA TYR A 64 15.33 -11.34 -31.36
C TYR A 64 14.10 -10.47 -31.18
N PHE A 65 13.42 -10.15 -32.27
CA PHE A 65 12.26 -9.29 -32.21
C PHE A 65 11.08 -9.96 -31.50
N THR A 66 10.87 -11.26 -31.73
CA THR A 66 9.89 -12.07 -31.01
C THR A 66 10.21 -12.11 -29.52
N THR A 67 11.47 -12.25 -29.15
CA THR A 67 11.90 -12.24 -27.74
C THR A 67 11.60 -10.87 -27.10
N CYS A 68 11.89 -9.77 -27.79
CA CYS A 68 11.56 -8.43 -27.32
C CYS A 68 10.05 -8.26 -27.11
N LEU A 69 9.24 -8.74 -28.04
CA LEU A 69 7.78 -8.67 -27.93
C LEU A 69 7.26 -9.48 -26.73
N LEU A 70 7.79 -10.68 -26.50
CA LEU A 70 7.43 -11.48 -25.32
C LEU A 70 7.83 -10.79 -24.01
N TYR A 71 8.99 -10.14 -23.96
CA TYR A 71 9.42 -9.36 -22.80
C TYR A 71 8.49 -8.16 -22.56
N GLU A 72 8.04 -7.47 -23.60
CA GLU A 72 7.10 -6.37 -23.46
C GLU A 72 5.74 -6.85 -22.91
N VAL A 73 5.20 -7.97 -23.40
CA VAL A 73 3.97 -8.58 -22.86
C VAL A 73 4.10 -8.88 -21.37
N VAL A 74 5.22 -9.50 -20.96
CA VAL A 74 5.47 -9.81 -19.53
C VAL A 74 5.60 -8.53 -18.71
N SER A 75 6.30 -7.51 -19.22
CA SER A 75 6.49 -6.23 -18.56
C SER A 75 5.16 -5.50 -18.33
N LEU A 76 4.31 -5.45 -19.35
CA LEU A 76 2.98 -4.84 -19.26
C LEU A 76 2.07 -5.58 -18.26
N ASN A 77 2.11 -6.92 -18.29
CA ASN A 77 1.34 -7.72 -17.33
C ASN A 77 1.81 -7.49 -15.89
N ASN A 78 3.11 -7.42 -15.65
CA ASN A 78 3.65 -7.16 -14.32
C ASN A 78 3.27 -5.75 -13.82
N ARG A 79 3.30 -4.73 -14.69
CA ARG A 79 2.87 -3.37 -14.36
C ARG A 79 1.38 -3.32 -14.00
N ALA A 80 0.54 -4.01 -14.76
CA ALA A 80 -0.90 -4.10 -14.47
C ALA A 80 -1.16 -4.82 -13.14
N ALA A 81 -0.46 -5.91 -12.86
CA ALA A 81 -0.58 -6.66 -11.62
C ALA A 81 -0.12 -5.85 -10.38
N THR A 82 0.96 -5.07 -10.50
CA THR A 82 1.42 -4.20 -9.40
C THR A 82 0.44 -3.06 -9.15
N ALA A 83 -0.09 -2.42 -10.18
CA ALA A 83 -1.08 -1.35 -10.06
C ALA A 83 -2.38 -1.84 -9.38
N ASP A 84 -2.87 -3.03 -9.74
CA ASP A 84 -4.05 -3.64 -9.10
C ASP A 84 -3.78 -3.99 -7.64
N ASN A 85 -2.59 -4.52 -7.32
CA ASN A 85 -2.20 -4.83 -5.95
C ASN A 85 -2.07 -3.56 -5.08
N ASP A 86 -1.46 -2.50 -5.60
CA ASP A 86 -1.36 -1.20 -4.92
C ASP A 86 -2.75 -0.59 -4.67
N GLN A 87 -3.67 -0.74 -5.61
CA GLN A 87 -5.03 -0.23 -5.44
C GLN A 87 -5.81 -1.03 -4.39
N ARG A 88 -5.65 -2.35 -4.36
CA ARG A 88 -6.22 -3.22 -3.33
C ARG A 88 -5.67 -2.89 -1.95
N GLU A 89 -4.35 -2.73 -1.84
CA GLU A 89 -3.69 -2.37 -0.57
C GLU A 89 -4.20 -1.01 -0.05
N ARG A 90 -4.29 0.03 -0.90
CA ARG A 90 -4.86 1.34 -0.53
C ARG A 90 -6.29 1.21 -0.02
N HIS A 91 -7.11 0.40 -0.70
CA HIS A 91 -8.50 0.20 -0.29
C HIS A 91 -8.60 -0.49 1.09
N VAL A 92 -7.73 -1.48 1.36
CA VAL A 92 -7.67 -2.12 2.68
C VAL A 92 -7.20 -1.13 3.73
N LEU A 93 -6.16 -0.33 3.46
CA LEU A 93 -5.67 0.69 4.40
C LEU A 93 -6.73 1.74 4.74
N GLN A 94 -7.57 2.14 3.78
CA GLN A 94 -8.72 3.00 4.05
C GLN A 94 -9.73 2.35 4.99
N LYS A 95 -10.01 1.05 4.81
CA LYS A 95 -10.87 0.30 5.73
C LYS A 95 -10.27 0.20 7.14
N VAL A 96 -8.97 -0.04 7.24
CA VAL A 96 -8.24 -0.05 8.53
C VAL A 96 -8.36 1.32 9.20
N HIS A 97 -8.16 2.40 8.46
CA HIS A 97 -8.26 3.77 8.99
C HIS A 97 -9.67 4.07 9.52
N GLU A 98 -10.71 3.71 8.77
CA GLU A 98 -12.10 3.91 9.19
C GLU A 98 -12.45 3.03 10.39
N TRP A 99 -12.00 1.78 10.42
CA TRP A 99 -12.19 0.90 11.57
C TRP A 99 -11.54 1.47 12.84
N ILE A 100 -10.32 2.01 12.73
CA ILE A 100 -9.64 2.71 13.83
C ILE A 100 -10.50 3.89 14.29
N ARG A 101 -11.06 4.69 13.38
CA ARG A 101 -11.87 5.85 13.70
C ARG A 101 -13.13 5.48 14.52
N ILE A 102 -13.75 4.37 14.17
CA ILE A 102 -14.97 3.88 14.85
C ILE A 102 -14.63 3.30 16.22
N ASN A 103 -13.54 2.54 16.33
CA ASN A 103 -13.22 1.75 17.52
C ASN A 103 -12.14 2.41 18.41
N ALA A 104 -11.70 3.63 18.11
CA ALA A 104 -10.60 4.29 18.83
C ALA A 104 -10.81 4.42 20.34
N PHE A 105 -12.06 4.46 20.79
CA PHE A 105 -12.41 4.66 22.21
C PHE A 105 -12.45 3.35 23.00
N GLU A 106 -12.39 2.22 22.32
CA GLU A 106 -12.29 0.89 22.90
C GLU A 106 -10.82 0.54 23.22
N ASP A 107 -10.61 -0.52 23.99
CA ASP A 107 -9.25 -1.03 24.28
C ASP A 107 -8.71 -1.80 23.08
N ILE A 108 -8.24 -1.06 22.06
CA ILE A 108 -7.69 -1.62 20.83
C ILE A 108 -6.17 -1.57 20.81
N SER A 109 -5.58 -2.62 20.25
CA SER A 109 -4.15 -2.77 20.02
C SER A 109 -3.84 -2.96 18.54
N VAL A 110 -2.59 -2.69 18.15
CA VAL A 110 -2.12 -2.93 16.78
C VAL A 110 -2.25 -4.40 16.39
N ASN A 111 -2.07 -5.32 17.34
CA ASN A 111 -2.22 -6.75 17.09
C ASN A 111 -3.67 -7.11 16.74
N GLN A 112 -4.64 -6.63 17.52
CA GLN A 112 -6.06 -6.86 17.22
C GLN A 112 -6.47 -6.27 15.86
N ILE A 113 -5.96 -5.09 15.51
CA ILE A 113 -6.24 -4.49 14.20
C ILE A 113 -5.62 -5.35 13.09
N ALA A 114 -4.39 -5.81 13.26
CA ALA A 114 -3.71 -6.64 12.29
C ALA A 114 -4.43 -7.98 12.07
N ASP A 115 -4.86 -8.63 13.16
CA ASP A 115 -5.63 -9.88 13.13
C ASP A 115 -6.97 -9.70 12.41
N GLN A 116 -7.68 -8.58 12.67
CA GLN A 116 -8.96 -8.25 12.03
C GLN A 116 -8.86 -8.14 10.51
N PHE A 117 -7.71 -7.68 10.01
CA PHE A 117 -7.49 -7.48 8.57
C PHE A 117 -6.57 -8.53 7.94
N ASN A 118 -6.23 -9.61 8.66
CA ASN A 118 -5.36 -10.69 8.22
C ASN A 118 -3.95 -10.22 7.79
N TYR A 119 -3.37 -9.30 8.55
CA TYR A 119 -2.00 -8.82 8.38
C TYR A 119 -1.12 -9.19 9.57
N SER A 120 0.19 -9.25 9.36
CA SER A 120 1.11 -9.21 10.49
C SER A 120 1.19 -7.79 11.07
N PRO A 121 1.29 -7.62 12.40
CA PRO A 121 1.34 -6.30 13.04
C PRO A 121 2.48 -5.41 12.53
N SER A 122 3.65 -6.00 12.27
CA SER A 122 4.82 -5.29 11.74
C SER A 122 4.57 -4.77 10.32
N TYR A 123 4.03 -5.62 9.46
CA TYR A 123 3.72 -5.24 8.07
C TYR A 123 2.65 -4.15 8.03
N LEU A 124 1.53 -4.35 8.74
CA LEU A 124 0.45 -3.35 8.80
C LEU A 124 0.94 -1.99 9.30
N SER A 125 1.77 -1.98 10.37
CA SER A 125 2.34 -0.74 10.91
C SER A 125 3.20 -0.01 9.89
N THR A 126 3.97 -0.76 9.09
CA THR A 126 4.86 -0.21 8.06
C THR A 126 4.06 0.42 6.93
N ILE A 127 3.14 -0.34 6.30
CA ILE A 127 2.35 0.15 5.16
C ILE A 127 1.40 1.29 5.56
N TYR A 128 0.82 1.21 6.78
CA TYR A 128 -0.03 2.27 7.31
C TYR A 128 0.75 3.58 7.46
N LYS A 129 1.93 3.54 8.07
CA LYS A 129 2.80 4.71 8.23
C LYS A 129 3.27 5.27 6.89
N GLN A 130 3.59 4.41 5.92
CA GLN A 130 3.97 4.84 4.56
C GLN A 130 2.81 5.54 3.86
N HIS A 131 1.58 5.04 4.02
CA HIS A 131 0.42 5.58 3.34
C HIS A 131 -0.14 6.85 3.99
N PHE A 132 -0.26 6.89 5.34
CA PHE A 132 -0.87 8.00 6.07
C PHE A 132 0.15 8.97 6.70
N GLY A 133 1.43 8.68 6.65
CA GLY A 133 2.51 9.51 7.22
C GLY A 133 2.64 9.40 8.75
N ILE A 134 1.71 8.75 9.45
CA ILE A 134 1.69 8.60 10.91
C ILE A 134 1.48 7.15 11.33
N SER A 135 1.92 6.79 12.54
CA SER A 135 1.71 5.43 13.05
C SER A 135 0.25 5.20 13.48
N ILE A 136 -0.18 3.93 13.49
CA ILE A 136 -1.52 3.53 13.98
C ILE A 136 -1.75 4.03 15.41
N THR A 137 -0.77 3.88 16.29
CA THR A 137 -0.87 4.33 17.68
C THR A 137 -1.00 5.86 17.80
N THR A 138 -0.30 6.60 16.94
CA THR A 138 -0.43 8.07 16.87
C THR A 138 -1.81 8.46 16.38
N GLN A 139 -2.36 7.76 15.40
CA GLN A 139 -3.71 8.00 14.89
C GLN A 139 -4.77 7.76 15.96
N ILE A 140 -4.68 6.64 16.69
CA ILE A 140 -5.60 6.35 17.82
C ILE A 140 -5.51 7.47 18.87
N SER A 141 -4.29 7.83 19.27
CA SER A 141 -4.09 8.90 20.26
C SER A 141 -4.68 10.23 19.80
N LYS A 142 -4.51 10.58 18.53
CA LYS A 142 -5.06 11.82 17.95
C LYS A 142 -6.59 11.85 18.06
N ILE A 143 -7.27 10.80 17.65
CA ILE A 143 -8.74 10.68 17.72
C ILE A 143 -9.23 10.80 19.17
N ARG A 144 -8.56 10.11 20.10
CA ARG A 144 -8.90 10.16 21.53
C ARG A 144 -8.75 11.57 22.12
N ILE A 145 -7.68 12.28 21.74
CA ILE A 145 -7.45 13.65 22.21
C ILE A 145 -8.48 14.62 21.62
N GLU A 146 -8.78 14.52 20.33
CA GLU A 146 -9.84 15.32 19.71
C GLU A 146 -11.18 15.15 20.45
N ARG A 147 -11.53 13.90 20.80
CA ARG A 147 -12.73 13.63 21.62
C ARG A 147 -12.63 14.23 23.01
N ALA A 148 -11.47 14.15 23.66
CA ALA A 148 -11.26 14.76 24.98
C ALA A 148 -11.40 16.29 24.95
N GLU A 149 -10.91 16.94 23.91
CA GLU A 149 -11.07 18.39 23.71
C GLU A 149 -12.55 18.77 23.62
N GLU A 150 -13.34 18.05 22.81
CA GLU A 150 -14.79 18.25 22.70
C GLU A 150 -15.49 18.11 24.06
N LEU A 151 -15.19 17.03 24.81
CA LEU A 151 -15.80 16.77 26.11
C LEU A 151 -15.41 17.80 27.17
N LEU A 152 -14.16 18.28 27.15
CA LEU A 152 -13.70 19.34 28.05
C LEU A 152 -14.42 20.66 27.83
N LEU A 153 -14.80 20.97 26.59
CA LEU A 153 -15.47 22.24 26.23
C LEU A 153 -16.99 22.14 26.34
N SER A 154 -17.57 20.97 26.05
CA SER A 154 -19.03 20.82 25.97
C SER A 154 -19.67 20.27 27.24
N THR A 155 -18.89 19.78 28.21
CA THR A 155 -19.42 19.12 29.42
C THR A 155 -18.75 19.61 30.71
N SER A 156 -19.40 19.35 31.85
CA SER A 156 -18.85 19.56 33.19
C SER A 156 -18.14 18.32 33.75
N MET A 157 -17.86 17.30 32.94
CA MET A 157 -17.18 16.06 33.36
C MET A 157 -15.84 16.37 34.06
N SER A 158 -15.50 15.61 35.09
CA SER A 158 -14.17 15.66 35.67
C SER A 158 -13.11 15.20 34.67
N VAL A 159 -11.84 15.58 34.88
CA VAL A 159 -10.73 15.17 34.00
C VAL A 159 -10.62 13.65 33.92
N GLN A 160 -10.91 12.95 35.02
CA GLN A 160 -10.94 11.49 35.05
C GLN A 160 -12.06 10.91 34.16
N GLN A 161 -13.27 11.45 34.28
CA GLN A 161 -14.39 11.03 33.42
C GLN A 161 -14.15 11.32 31.94
N VAL A 162 -13.50 12.45 31.61
CA VAL A 162 -13.10 12.77 30.24
C VAL A 162 -12.06 11.75 29.73
N ALA A 163 -11.08 11.39 30.56
CA ALA A 163 -10.10 10.37 30.19
C ALA A 163 -10.77 9.04 29.84
N GLU A 164 -11.64 8.54 30.71
CA GLU A 164 -12.40 7.29 30.52
C GLU A 164 -13.29 7.36 29.26
N ALA A 165 -14.05 8.42 29.10
CA ALA A 165 -14.94 8.62 27.92
C ALA A 165 -14.19 8.83 26.59
N SER A 166 -12.89 9.10 26.68
CA SER A 166 -11.99 9.25 25.51
C SER A 166 -11.12 7.99 25.29
N GLY A 167 -11.40 6.87 25.99
CA GLY A 167 -10.72 5.60 25.80
C GLY A 167 -9.37 5.46 26.52
N TYR A 168 -9.13 6.24 27.59
CA TYR A 168 -7.95 6.12 28.44
C TYR A 168 -8.28 5.48 29.78
N ASN A 169 -7.69 4.34 30.08
CA ASN A 169 -7.86 3.64 31.35
C ASN A 169 -7.01 4.25 32.50
N ASP A 170 -6.01 5.07 32.18
CA ASP A 170 -5.15 5.78 33.15
C ASP A 170 -5.20 7.29 32.94
N ALA A 171 -5.80 7.98 33.91
CA ALA A 171 -5.92 9.44 33.87
C ALA A 171 -4.58 10.19 33.93
N LYS A 172 -3.53 9.61 34.58
CA LYS A 172 -2.19 10.23 34.62
C LYS A 172 -1.52 10.13 33.25
N TYR A 173 -1.64 8.98 32.61
CA TYR A 173 -1.16 8.80 31.23
C TYR A 173 -1.91 9.73 30.28
N PHE A 174 -3.23 9.80 30.37
CA PHE A 174 -4.07 10.74 29.61
C PHE A 174 -3.58 12.18 29.74
N MET A 175 -3.41 12.69 30.96
CA MET A 175 -2.98 14.08 31.19
C MET A 175 -1.63 14.38 30.51
N ARG A 176 -0.70 13.41 30.52
CA ARG A 176 0.59 13.54 29.85
C ARG A 176 0.44 13.61 28.33
N VAL A 177 -0.33 12.68 27.74
CA VAL A 177 -0.57 12.63 26.30
C VAL A 177 -1.33 13.88 25.83
N PHE A 178 -2.36 14.29 26.55
CA PHE A 178 -3.14 15.48 26.27
C PHE A 178 -2.25 16.73 26.24
N LYS A 179 -1.41 16.92 27.26
CA LYS A 179 -0.47 18.05 27.30
C LYS A 179 0.54 18.01 26.17
N GLN A 180 1.00 16.83 25.79
CA GLN A 180 1.94 16.66 24.67
C GLN A 180 1.30 17.06 23.34
N HIS A 181 0.02 16.76 23.13
CA HIS A 181 -0.70 17.07 21.90
C HIS A 181 -1.17 18.52 21.81
N THR A 182 -1.69 19.07 22.91
CA THR A 182 -2.35 20.40 22.95
C THR A 182 -1.46 21.51 23.51
N GLY A 183 -0.35 21.17 24.14
CA GLY A 183 0.51 22.12 24.87
C GLY A 183 -0.02 22.52 26.25
N LEU A 184 -1.27 22.19 26.59
CA LEU A 184 -1.95 22.58 27.84
C LEU A 184 -2.37 21.35 28.64
N THR A 185 -2.47 21.48 29.97
CA THR A 185 -3.15 20.47 30.77
C THR A 185 -4.67 20.51 30.52
N PRO A 186 -5.41 19.39 30.68
CA PRO A 186 -6.86 19.36 30.47
C PRO A 186 -7.61 20.45 31.24
N THR A 187 -7.23 20.69 32.50
CA THR A 187 -7.84 21.74 33.32
C THR A 187 -7.58 23.14 32.76
N ARG A 188 -6.33 23.41 32.35
CA ARG A 188 -6.00 24.71 31.73
C ARG A 188 -6.67 24.89 30.38
N TYR A 189 -6.77 23.81 29.59
CA TYR A 189 -7.47 23.84 28.33
C TYR A 189 -8.91 24.24 28.51
N ARG A 190 -9.66 23.62 29.44
CA ARG A 190 -11.04 23.97 29.79
C ARG A 190 -11.17 25.44 30.17
N THR A 191 -10.38 25.94 31.13
CA THR A 191 -10.49 27.33 31.61
C THR A 191 -10.15 28.36 30.54
N SER A 192 -9.13 28.09 29.71
CA SER A 192 -8.68 29.06 28.68
C SER A 192 -9.71 29.25 27.57
N PHE A 193 -10.46 28.21 27.24
CA PHE A 193 -11.47 28.29 26.18
C PHE A 193 -12.87 28.72 26.71
N THR A 194 -13.23 28.39 27.95
CA THR A 194 -14.47 28.86 28.56
C THR A 194 -14.46 30.38 28.76
N MET A 195 -13.31 30.96 29.13
CA MET A 195 -13.14 32.42 29.25
C MET A 195 -13.29 33.18 27.93
N ARG A 196 -13.00 32.58 26.78
CA ARG A 196 -13.16 33.24 25.48
C ARG A 196 -14.62 33.42 25.08
N HIS A 197 -15.52 32.55 25.51
CA HIS A 197 -16.95 32.71 25.23
C HIS A 197 -17.62 33.79 26.08
N TYR A 198 -17.11 34.12 27.26
CA TYR A 198 -17.65 35.19 28.09
C TYR A 198 -17.16 36.59 27.70
N ASN A 199 -16.05 36.72 26.97
CA ASN A 199 -15.50 38.02 26.54
C ASN A 199 -15.99 38.48 25.15
N ASN A 200 -16.78 37.68 24.45
CA ASN A 200 -17.36 37.99 23.14
C ASN A 200 -18.91 38.10 23.17
N ALA A 201 -19.52 38.22 24.33
CA ALA A 201 -20.96 38.51 24.54
C ALA A 201 -21.15 39.95 25.16
#